data_be5a481dcad39ce84e0d44ca494d262e
#
_entry.id   be5a481dcad39ce84e0d44ca494d262e
#
_cell.length_a   1.000
_cell.length_b   1.000
_cell.length_c   1.000
_cell.angle_alpha   90.00
_cell.angle_beta   90.00
_cell.angle_gamma   90.00
#
_symmetry.space_group_name_H-M   'P 1'
#
loop_
_entity.id
_entity.type
_entity.pdbx_description
1 polymer ?
#
loop_
_entity_poly.entity_id
_entity_poly.type
_entity_poly.pdbx_seq_one_letter_code
_entity_poly.pdbx_strand_id
1 'polypeptide(L)'
;MAMTWKHLCAASKLSEGEPLGFKVGDQRVALYKVDDEIFATDDVCSHAFALLSAGFLEGHVVECPLHGAMFDVRDGRCRSGAYKDIRVFKVEIRDSEIYVYLDDGPASEDARDDVIGAKS
;
A
#
# COMPACT_ATOMS: atom_id res chain seq x y z
N MET A 1 -13.56 12.31 -9.95
CA MET A 1 -12.95 12.10 -8.73
C MET A 1 -11.72 12.91 -8.61
N ALA A 2 -11.46 13.47 -7.50
CA ALA A 2 -10.33 14.34 -7.32
C ALA A 2 -9.23 13.61 -6.61
N MET A 3 -7.99 13.93 -6.92
CA MET A 3 -6.84 13.40 -6.22
C MET A 3 -6.44 14.39 -5.15
N THR A 4 -6.22 13.94 -3.95
CA THR A 4 -5.80 14.81 -2.87
C THR A 4 -4.70 14.17 -2.06
N TRP A 5 -3.96 14.99 -1.34
CA TRP A 5 -2.92 14.50 -0.46
C TRP A 5 -3.54 14.13 0.87
N LYS A 6 -3.30 12.91 1.31
CA LYS A 6 -3.84 12.41 2.57
C LYS A 6 -2.70 12.13 3.54
N HIS A 7 -2.83 12.66 4.73
CA HIS A 7 -1.86 12.39 5.79
C HIS A 7 -2.05 10.97 6.31
N LEU A 8 -0.98 10.22 6.44
CA LEU A 8 -1.07 8.86 6.96
C LEU A 8 -0.46 8.75 8.35
N CYS A 9 0.79 9.11 8.50
CA CYS A 9 1.43 8.97 9.80
C CYS A 9 2.73 9.75 9.84
N ALA A 10 3.32 9.84 11.00
CA ALA A 10 4.65 10.42 11.12
C ALA A 10 5.67 9.49 10.49
N ALA A 11 6.69 10.06 9.88
CA ALA A 11 7.71 9.26 9.23
C ALA A 11 8.41 8.33 10.24
N SER A 12 8.46 8.73 11.49
CA SER A 12 9.11 7.91 12.50
C SER A 12 8.36 6.61 12.79
N LYS A 13 7.14 6.48 12.33
CA LYS A 13 6.40 5.24 12.54
C LYS A 13 6.77 4.17 11.53
N LEU A 14 7.46 4.54 10.47
CA LEU A 14 7.77 3.59 9.41
C LEU A 14 9.20 3.13 9.55
N SER A 15 9.40 1.83 9.63
CA SER A 15 10.73 1.25 9.81
C SER A 15 11.22 0.61 8.53
N GLU A 16 12.52 0.63 8.36
CA GLU A 16 13.16 0.02 7.20
C GLU A 16 12.78 -1.44 7.13
N GLY A 17 12.29 -1.87 5.99
CA GLY A 17 12.00 -3.28 5.78
C GLY A 17 10.68 -3.77 6.36
N GLU A 18 9.89 -2.90 6.99
CA GLU A 18 8.64 -3.34 7.62
C GLU A 18 7.47 -2.60 7.01
N PRO A 19 6.68 -3.25 6.17
CA PRO A 19 5.52 -2.60 5.56
C PRO A 19 4.49 -2.21 6.60
N LEU A 20 3.78 -1.13 6.35
CA LEU A 20 2.77 -0.65 7.25
C LEU A 20 1.50 -0.33 6.45
N GLY A 21 0.38 -0.86 6.87
CA GLY A 21 -0.87 -0.69 6.12
C GLY A 21 -1.80 0.32 6.73
N PHE A 22 -2.52 1.03 5.88
CA PHE A 22 -3.47 2.04 6.30
C PHE A 22 -4.75 1.93 5.51
N LYS A 23 -5.86 2.23 6.15
CA LYS A 23 -7.12 2.34 5.44
C LYS A 23 -7.49 3.82 5.37
N VAL A 24 -7.70 4.32 4.17
CA VAL A 24 -8.04 5.72 3.97
C VAL A 24 -9.33 5.74 3.16
N GLY A 25 -10.44 6.01 3.81
CA GLY A 25 -11.73 5.89 3.15
C GLY A 25 -11.95 4.45 2.76
N ASP A 26 -12.20 4.22 1.49
CA ASP A 26 -12.39 2.87 1.00
C ASP A 26 -11.12 2.26 0.46
N GLN A 27 -10.01 2.94 0.54
CA GLN A 27 -8.78 2.45 -0.03
C GLN A 27 -7.87 1.93 1.04
N ARG A 28 -7.09 0.91 0.70
CA ARG A 28 -6.08 0.40 1.59
C ARG A 28 -4.73 0.62 0.94
N VAL A 29 -3.83 1.25 1.69
CA VAL A 29 -2.54 1.70 1.19
C VAL A 29 -1.45 1.11 2.07
N ALA A 30 -0.41 0.60 1.45
CA ALA A 30 0.75 0.10 2.17
C ALA A 30 1.90 1.06 1.98
N LEU A 31 2.63 1.31 3.04
CA LEU A 31 3.83 2.13 2.99
C LEU A 31 5.04 1.24 3.24
N TYR A 32 6.13 1.56 2.56
CA TYR A 32 7.38 0.81 2.68
C TYR A 32 8.54 1.78 2.77
N LYS A 33 9.52 1.46 3.59
CA LYS A 33 10.72 2.27 3.65
C LYS A 33 11.89 1.42 3.20
N VAL A 34 12.59 1.85 2.16
CA VAL A 34 13.74 1.13 1.63
C VAL A 34 14.84 2.15 1.36
N ASP A 35 15.97 1.99 2.02
CA ASP A 35 17.12 2.88 1.84
C ASP A 35 16.72 4.33 2.05
N ASP A 36 15.95 4.58 3.09
CA ASP A 36 15.49 5.92 3.44
C ASP A 36 14.52 6.53 2.47
N GLU A 37 14.06 5.79 1.47
CA GLU A 37 13.01 6.27 0.60
C GLU A 37 11.70 5.61 0.97
N ILE A 38 10.61 6.32 0.81
CA ILE A 38 9.30 5.81 1.17
C ILE A 38 8.47 5.60 -0.07
N PHE A 39 7.84 4.43 -0.15
CA PHE A 39 7.01 4.07 -1.29
C PHE A 39 5.62 3.72 -0.80
N ALA A 40 4.62 3.93 -1.64
CA ALA A 40 3.24 3.62 -1.31
C ALA A 40 2.59 2.86 -2.45
N THR A 41 1.89 1.79 -2.12
CA THR A 41 1.17 0.99 -3.12
C THR A 41 -0.19 0.61 -2.59
N ASP A 42 -1.01 0.00 -3.45
CA ASP A 42 -2.19 -0.69 -2.95
C ASP A 42 -1.76 -1.68 -1.90
N ASP A 43 -2.53 -1.84 -0.85
CA ASP A 43 -2.23 -2.83 0.17
C ASP A 43 -2.88 -4.17 -0.14
N VAL A 44 -3.89 -4.20 -0.98
CA VAL A 44 -4.56 -5.44 -1.32
C VAL A 44 -3.84 -6.08 -2.49
N CYS A 45 -3.46 -7.34 -2.32
CA CYS A 45 -2.79 -8.07 -3.37
C CYS A 45 -3.71 -8.23 -4.56
N SER A 46 -3.18 -8.10 -5.77
CA SER A 46 -4.02 -8.11 -6.95
C SER A 46 -4.63 -9.48 -7.25
N HIS A 47 -4.12 -10.55 -6.68
CA HIS A 47 -4.63 -11.87 -6.99
C HIS A 47 -5.46 -12.49 -5.86
N ALA A 48 -5.49 -11.87 -4.70
CA ALA A 48 -6.22 -12.46 -3.59
C ALA A 48 -6.50 -11.40 -2.55
N PHE A 49 -7.43 -11.69 -1.66
CA PHE A 49 -7.74 -10.75 -0.61
C PHE A 49 -6.74 -10.93 0.51
N ALA A 50 -5.55 -10.47 0.29
CA ALA A 50 -4.49 -10.51 1.28
C ALA A 50 -3.85 -9.15 1.31
N LEU A 51 -3.32 -8.76 2.46
CA LEU A 51 -2.71 -7.46 2.59
C LEU A 51 -1.20 -7.57 2.44
N LEU A 52 -0.67 -6.79 1.52
CA LEU A 52 0.78 -6.80 1.29
C LEU A 52 1.52 -6.30 2.51
N SER A 53 0.90 -5.43 3.31
CA SER A 53 1.54 -4.97 4.52
C SER A 53 1.74 -6.07 5.55
N ALA A 54 1.06 -7.19 5.38
CA ALA A 54 1.28 -8.34 6.26
C ALA A 54 2.31 -9.30 5.66
N GLY A 55 2.86 -8.97 4.53
CA GLY A 55 3.81 -9.84 3.85
C GLY A 55 5.24 -9.50 4.19
N PHE A 56 6.12 -9.82 3.25
CA PHE A 56 7.56 -9.69 3.49
C PHE A 56 8.16 -8.72 2.49
N LEU A 57 8.98 -7.81 2.97
CA LEU A 57 9.66 -6.85 2.10
C LEU A 57 11.15 -7.17 2.08
N GLU A 58 11.69 -7.39 0.88
CA GLU A 58 13.10 -7.62 0.74
C GLU A 58 13.59 -6.72 -0.37
N GLY A 59 14.48 -5.80 -0.05
CA GLY A 59 14.88 -4.79 -1.03
C GLY A 59 13.66 -3.99 -1.42
N HIS A 60 13.42 -3.90 -2.71
CA HIS A 60 12.27 -3.14 -3.23
C HIS A 60 11.09 -4.06 -3.59
N VAL A 61 11.13 -5.32 -3.18
CA VAL A 61 10.09 -6.26 -3.57
C VAL A 61 9.32 -6.72 -2.35
N VAL A 62 7.99 -6.57 -2.40
CA VAL A 62 7.13 -7.06 -1.33
C VAL A 62 6.48 -8.35 -1.79
N GLU A 63 6.46 -9.34 -0.92
CA GLU A 63 5.86 -10.62 -1.22
C GLU A 63 4.56 -10.78 -0.45
N CYS A 64 3.50 -11.11 -1.17
CA CYS A 64 2.20 -11.35 -0.57
C CYS A 64 2.28 -12.57 0.35
N PRO A 65 1.72 -12.50 1.55
CA PRO A 65 1.82 -13.62 2.47
C PRO A 65 0.98 -14.83 2.03
N LEU A 66 0.09 -14.62 1.06
CA LEU A 66 -0.74 -15.69 0.60
C LEU A 66 -0.30 -16.04 -0.79
N HIS A 67 0.22 -17.13 -1.11
CA HIS A 67 0.64 -17.62 -2.43
C HIS A 67 1.92 -16.98 -2.98
N GLY A 68 2.54 -16.06 -2.28
CA GLY A 68 3.86 -15.59 -2.67
C GLY A 68 3.98 -14.69 -3.88
N ALA A 69 2.90 -14.02 -4.28
CA ALA A 69 3.01 -13.06 -5.37
C ALA A 69 3.95 -11.93 -4.95
N MET A 70 4.81 -11.48 -5.87
CA MET A 70 5.80 -10.46 -5.55
C MET A 70 5.62 -9.24 -6.41
N PHE A 71 5.76 -8.07 -5.81
CA PHE A 71 5.57 -6.80 -6.52
C PHE A 71 6.70 -5.84 -6.17
N ASP A 72 7.16 -5.10 -7.17
CA ASP A 72 8.18 -4.09 -6.94
C ASP A 72 7.46 -2.85 -6.43
N VAL A 73 7.84 -2.35 -5.25
CA VAL A 73 7.12 -1.24 -4.66
C VAL A 73 7.40 0.08 -5.35
N ARG A 74 8.41 0.14 -6.23
CA ARG A 74 8.72 1.37 -6.95
C ARG A 74 7.76 1.62 -8.10
N ASP A 75 7.32 0.59 -8.78
CA ASP A 75 6.45 0.75 -9.95
C ASP A 75 5.20 -0.11 -9.88
N GLY A 76 5.05 -0.97 -8.88
CA GLY A 76 3.87 -1.80 -8.74
C GLY A 76 3.85 -3.02 -9.62
N ARG A 77 4.93 -3.30 -10.35
CA ARG A 77 4.90 -4.41 -11.28
C ARG A 77 5.04 -5.73 -10.59
N CYS A 78 4.25 -6.70 -11.05
CA CYS A 78 4.35 -8.05 -10.54
C CYS A 78 5.63 -8.68 -11.03
N ARG A 79 6.39 -9.28 -10.12
CA ARG A 79 7.66 -9.89 -10.44
C ARG A 79 7.62 -11.40 -10.43
N SER A 80 6.49 -11.98 -10.08
CA SER A 80 6.50 -13.42 -9.87
C SER A 80 5.48 -14.16 -10.69
N GLY A 81 5.13 -13.72 -11.83
CA GLY A 81 4.28 -14.52 -12.62
C GLY A 81 3.17 -13.75 -13.26
N ALA A 82 2.00 -14.30 -13.30
CA ALA A 82 0.96 -13.76 -14.14
C ALA A 82 -0.08 -12.96 -13.39
N TYR A 83 0.27 -12.36 -12.29
CA TYR A 83 -0.69 -11.56 -11.56
C TYR A 83 -0.68 -10.13 -12.06
N LYS A 84 -1.77 -9.42 -11.85
CA LYS A 84 -1.85 -8.05 -12.28
C LYS A 84 -0.97 -7.17 -11.43
N ASP A 85 -0.48 -6.09 -12.01
CA ASP A 85 0.30 -5.12 -11.26
C ASP A 85 -0.60 -4.41 -10.25
N ILE A 86 0.01 -3.84 -9.24
CA ILE A 86 -0.73 -3.05 -8.26
C ILE A 86 -0.44 -1.58 -8.51
N ARG A 87 -1.28 -0.71 -7.96
CA ARG A 87 -1.08 0.72 -8.15
C ARG A 87 -0.01 1.22 -7.21
N VAL A 88 0.73 2.26 -7.64
CA VAL A 88 1.65 2.96 -6.77
C VAL A 88 1.15 4.39 -6.63
N PHE A 89 1.45 5.01 -5.51
CA PHE A 89 0.98 6.35 -5.22
C PHE A 89 2.14 7.27 -4.92
N LYS A 90 2.00 8.54 -5.23
CA LYS A 90 3.04 9.52 -4.93
C LYS A 90 3.08 9.76 -3.44
N VAL A 91 4.27 9.97 -2.92
CA VAL A 91 4.49 10.18 -1.50
C VAL A 91 5.21 11.50 -1.31
N GLU A 92 4.82 12.23 -0.29
CA GLU A 92 5.50 13.47 0.04
C GLU A 92 5.70 13.52 1.56
N ILE A 93 6.86 13.99 1.99
CA ILE A 93 7.15 14.14 3.40
C ILE A 93 7.13 15.63 3.70
N ARG A 94 6.30 16.04 4.65
CA ARG A 94 6.24 17.43 5.07
C ARG A 94 6.34 17.47 6.57
N ASP A 95 7.31 18.20 7.11
CA ASP A 95 7.48 18.31 8.54
C ASP A 95 7.50 16.96 9.23
N SER A 96 8.21 16.02 8.62
CA SER A 96 8.36 14.65 9.16
C SER A 96 7.05 13.87 9.17
N GLU A 97 6.07 14.29 8.39
CA GLU A 97 4.80 13.56 8.28
C GLU A 97 4.65 13.05 6.84
N ILE A 98 4.08 11.88 6.70
CA ILE A 98 3.96 11.23 5.40
C ILE A 98 2.58 11.50 4.82
N TYR A 99 2.56 11.99 3.58
CA TYR A 99 1.33 12.22 2.83
C TYR A 99 1.37 11.40 1.56
N VAL A 100 0.23 10.88 1.16
CA VAL A 100 0.12 10.07 -0.04
C VAL A 100 -0.99 10.67 -0.91
N TYR A 101 -0.75 10.69 -2.22
CA TYR A 101 -1.69 11.30 -3.16
C TYR A 101 -2.69 10.23 -3.59
N LEU A 102 -3.91 10.36 -3.16
CA LEU A 102 -4.94 9.34 -3.38
C LEU A 102 -6.16 9.93 -4.06
N ASP A 103 -6.88 9.06 -4.77
CA ASP A 103 -8.13 9.44 -5.38
C ASP A 103 -9.13 9.66 -4.27
N ASP A 104 -9.83 10.79 -4.34
CA ASP A 104 -10.79 11.16 -3.35
C ASP A 104 -12.16 10.67 -3.71
N GLY A 105 -12.27 9.72 -4.54
CA GLY A 105 -13.52 9.25 -5.02
C GLY A 105 -14.50 8.88 -3.96
N PRO A 106 -15.70 8.62 -4.34
CA PRO A 106 -16.73 8.35 -3.40
C PRO A 106 -16.46 7.11 -2.64
N ALA A 107 -16.78 7.18 -1.44
CA ALA A 107 -16.65 6.05 -0.65
C ALA A 107 -17.74 5.17 -1.02
N SER A 108 -17.49 4.00 -1.34
CA SER A 108 -18.48 3.15 -1.72
C SER A 108 -18.81 2.41 -0.55
N GLU A 109 -19.92 2.59 -0.07
CA GLU A 109 -20.27 1.99 1.03
C GLU A 109 -20.17 0.61 0.96
N ASP A 110 -20.29 0.15 -0.09
CA ASP A 110 -20.27 -1.20 -0.10
C ASP A 110 -18.98 -1.67 -0.19
N ALA A 111 -18.17 -1.03 -0.55
CA ALA A 111 -17.11 -1.63 -0.82
C ALA A 111 -16.45 -2.06 0.22
N ARG A 112 -16.44 -1.79 0.87
CA ARG A 112 -15.74 -1.88 1.56
C ARG A 112 -15.35 -2.67 2.45
N ASP A 113 -15.72 -2.46 3.13
CA ASP A 113 -15.41 -3.09 4.16
C ASP A 113 -15.35 -4.41 4.10
N ASP A 114 -16.09 -4.89 3.55
CA ASP A 114 -16.18 -6.19 3.59
C ASP A 114 -15.14 -6.87 3.03
N VAL A 115 -14.51 -6.42 2.22
CA VAL A 115 -13.63 -7.13 1.61
C VAL A 115 -12.61 -7.57 2.48
N ILE A 116 -11.92 -6.82 3.03
CA ILE A 116 -10.91 -7.21 3.77
C ILE A 116 -11.33 -7.34 5.06
N GLY A 117 -12.30 -7.23 5.13
CA GLY A 117 -12.79 -7.42 6.23
C GLY A 117 -12.38 -7.09 7.11
N ALA A 118 -12.46 -6.86 6.95
CA ALA A 118 -12.17 -6.45 7.66
C ALA A 118 -12.20 -6.94 8.62
N LYS A 119 -12.62 -7.33 8.70
CA LYS A 119 -12.69 -7.74 9.54
C LYS A 119 -11.82 -8.03 10.00
N SER A 120 -11.38 -7.67 9.87
CA SER A 120 -10.50 -7.97 10.39
C SER A 120 -10.14 -7.61 11.04
#